data_624113d336b2d52481caf96d2e75d740
#
_entry.id   624113d336b2d52481caf96d2e75d740
#
_cell.length_a   1.000
_cell.length_b   1.000
_cell.length_c   1.000
_cell.angle_alpha   90.00
_cell.angle_beta   90.00
_cell.angle_gamma   90.00
#
_symmetry.space_group_name_H-M   'P 1'
#
loop_
_entity.id
_entity.type
_entity.pdbx_description
1 polymer ?
#
loop_
_entity_poly.entity_id
_entity_poly.type
_entity_poly.pdbx_seq_one_letter_code
_entity_poly.pdbx_strand_id
1 'polypeptide(L)'
;MITQITNDNYTTQEKLQILADAAKYDVACTSSGSSRRGKKGELGNAEACGICHSFAADGRCISLLKILMTNHCAYDCKYCINRASNDVRRATFTPQEICELTVEFYKRNYIEGLFLSSGVLKNPTYTMEKMCETLLLLRTRYHFNGYIHVKTIPGASDELLAAAGYLADRISVNLELPTETALRSLAPNKTMQNILNPMGKVQSTIASHRIAAGKSAYMDRSRGNQFLRNGIFSDDSKKTFREKLNMQNTDAKPGNNPPLKKEDPNLISRDKNKFTKHILTWENACQLAPLDMSDLKRNFAPAGQSTQMIIGATGESDYTLLQTSQALYQGFDLKRVFYSAYIPLNDDSILPQIGTPPPLLREHRLYQADWLLRFYGFQADELLSESQPNFNELLDPKCDWALRHLEHFPVEVEKASYATLLRVPGIGPKSASRITYARQYGRLNFDNLKRMGVVLKRAHYFITCGGRQMYRTPIEEAYITRQLVQVDAKDSWKVQHSNESYSQITLADFGIG
;
A
#
# COMPACT_ATOMS: atom_id res chain seq x y z
N MET A 1 28.92 -24.69 6.06
CA MET A 1 29.72 -23.46 5.89
C MET A 1 29.58 -23.01 4.43
N ILE A 2 28.65 -22.14 4.14
CA ILE A 2 28.53 -21.54 2.80
C ILE A 2 29.35 -20.26 2.85
N THR A 3 30.55 -20.34 2.31
CA THR A 3 31.40 -19.17 2.05
C THR A 3 30.72 -18.40 0.91
N GLN A 4 29.87 -17.42 1.24
CA GLN A 4 29.33 -16.50 0.23
C GLN A 4 30.50 -15.65 -0.28
N ILE A 5 30.99 -15.99 -1.46
CA ILE A 5 31.90 -15.17 -2.24
C ILE A 5 31.09 -13.95 -2.67
N THR A 6 31.27 -12.85 -1.98
CA THR A 6 30.87 -11.53 -2.51
C THR A 6 31.73 -11.30 -3.74
N ASN A 7 31.16 -11.48 -4.91
CA ASN A 7 31.85 -11.24 -6.16
C ASN A 7 31.90 -9.71 -6.37
N ASP A 8 32.95 -9.06 -5.86
CA ASP A 8 33.17 -7.61 -5.93
C ASP A 8 33.56 -7.11 -7.33
N ASN A 9 33.44 -7.96 -8.35
CA ASN A 9 33.88 -7.66 -9.71
C ASN A 9 32.85 -6.90 -10.58
N TYR A 10 31.66 -6.59 -10.05
CA TYR A 10 30.68 -5.83 -10.82
C TYR A 10 30.91 -4.32 -10.70
N THR A 11 30.84 -3.64 -11.81
CA THR A 11 30.78 -2.17 -11.87
C THR A 11 29.47 -1.68 -11.21
N THR A 12 29.43 -0.45 -10.75
CA THR A 12 28.21 0.18 -10.18
C THR A 12 27.02 0.10 -11.16
N GLN A 13 27.27 0.20 -12.46
CA GLN A 13 26.22 0.09 -13.49
C GLN A 13 25.67 -1.34 -13.59
N GLU A 14 26.51 -2.36 -13.56
CA GLU A 14 26.08 -3.76 -13.55
C GLU A 14 25.31 -4.11 -12.27
N LYS A 15 25.80 -3.65 -11.11
CA LYS A 15 25.07 -3.77 -9.84
C LYS A 15 23.69 -3.10 -9.93
N LEU A 16 23.61 -1.89 -10.51
CA LEU A 16 22.34 -1.19 -10.67
C LEU A 16 21.37 -1.99 -11.53
N GLN A 17 21.81 -2.57 -12.63
CA GLN A 17 20.97 -3.39 -13.49
C GLN A 17 20.44 -4.62 -12.75
N ILE A 18 21.32 -5.37 -12.05
CA ILE A 18 20.95 -6.56 -11.29
C ILE A 18 19.96 -6.22 -10.16
N LEU A 19 20.22 -5.18 -9.38
CA LEU A 19 19.48 -4.83 -8.17
C LEU A 19 18.20 -4.03 -8.49
N ALA A 20 18.16 -3.27 -9.57
CA ALA A 20 16.95 -2.65 -10.06
C ALA A 20 15.98 -3.69 -10.66
N ASP A 21 16.50 -4.67 -11.41
CA ASP A 21 15.69 -5.78 -11.92
C ASP A 21 15.13 -6.63 -10.78
N ALA A 22 15.93 -6.95 -9.78
CA ALA A 22 15.47 -7.64 -8.58
C ALA A 22 14.40 -6.83 -7.80
N ALA A 23 14.50 -5.49 -7.81
CA ALA A 23 13.55 -4.61 -7.15
C ALA A 23 12.19 -4.49 -7.87
N LYS A 24 12.08 -4.90 -9.13
CA LYS A 24 10.79 -4.89 -9.87
C LYS A 24 9.74 -5.78 -9.20
N TYR A 25 10.17 -6.89 -8.62
CA TYR A 25 9.29 -7.84 -7.92
C TYR A 25 8.92 -7.41 -6.50
N ASP A 26 9.52 -6.33 -6.00
CA ASP A 26 9.16 -5.70 -4.74
C ASP A 26 8.22 -4.52 -5.02
N VAL A 27 6.95 -4.82 -5.19
CA VAL A 27 5.96 -3.86 -5.70
C VAL A 27 5.49 -2.94 -4.59
N ALA A 28 6.04 -1.75 -4.52
CA ALA A 28 5.46 -0.64 -3.77
C ALA A 28 5.42 0.65 -4.60
N CYS A 29 5.70 0.57 -5.91
CA CYS A 29 5.82 1.75 -6.77
C CYS A 29 5.62 1.40 -8.24
N THR A 30 5.06 2.33 -9.01
CA THR A 30 5.00 2.28 -10.47
C THR A 30 6.38 2.59 -11.05
N SER A 31 6.98 1.66 -11.80
CA SER A 31 8.17 1.95 -12.61
C SER A 31 7.79 2.07 -14.08
N SER A 32 8.31 3.09 -14.78
CA SER A 32 8.18 3.14 -16.24
C SER A 32 9.06 2.05 -16.86
N GLY A 33 8.44 0.98 -17.36
CA GLY A 33 9.12 -0.20 -17.92
C GLY A 33 9.64 -0.02 -19.36
N SER A 34 9.82 1.21 -19.87
CA SER A 34 10.28 1.41 -21.25
C SER A 34 11.80 1.26 -21.36
N SER A 35 12.26 0.24 -22.09
CA SER A 35 13.65 0.08 -22.50
C SER A 35 13.75 0.30 -24.01
N ARG A 36 14.53 1.32 -24.43
CA ARG A 36 14.87 1.58 -25.85
C ARG A 36 16.35 1.87 -25.98
N ARG A 37 17.06 1.07 -26.77
CA ARG A 37 18.44 1.39 -27.16
C ARG A 37 18.44 2.53 -28.17
N GLY A 38 19.30 3.53 -27.95
CA GLY A 38 19.53 4.60 -28.91
C GLY A 38 19.99 4.06 -30.24
N LYS A 39 19.44 4.57 -31.33
CA LYS A 39 19.91 4.29 -32.70
C LYS A 39 20.86 5.39 -33.13
N LYS A 40 21.83 5.04 -33.99
CA LYS A 40 22.80 6.00 -34.54
C LYS A 40 22.03 7.11 -35.29
N GLY A 41 22.14 8.35 -34.80
CA GLY A 41 21.41 9.52 -35.33
C GLY A 41 20.16 9.95 -34.55
N GLU A 42 19.75 9.21 -33.50
CA GLU A 42 18.66 9.62 -32.57
C GLU A 42 19.24 10.08 -31.23
N LEU A 43 18.66 11.09 -30.63
CA LEU A 43 19.00 11.58 -29.29
C LEU A 43 18.21 10.82 -28.24
N GLY A 44 18.90 10.13 -27.32
CA GLY A 44 18.35 9.55 -26.11
C GLY A 44 18.34 8.02 -26.06
N ASN A 45 18.61 7.52 -24.86
CA ASN A 45 18.44 6.12 -24.44
C ASN A 45 17.34 6.08 -23.38
N ALA A 46 16.44 5.13 -23.45
CA ALA A 46 15.53 4.82 -22.35
C ALA A 46 15.93 3.46 -21.78
N GLU A 47 16.54 3.44 -20.60
CA GLU A 47 16.78 2.23 -19.84
C GLU A 47 15.88 2.20 -18.60
N ALA A 48 15.33 1.04 -18.30
CA ALA A 48 14.58 0.83 -17.06
C ALA A 48 15.58 0.84 -15.88
N CYS A 49 15.78 2.01 -15.27
CA CYS A 49 16.82 2.23 -14.27
C CYS A 49 16.28 2.29 -12.82
N GLY A 50 15.23 1.53 -12.50
CA GLY A 50 14.72 1.46 -11.13
C GLY A 50 14.07 2.75 -10.62
N ILE A 51 13.66 3.67 -11.50
CA ILE A 51 12.89 4.85 -11.10
C ILE A 51 11.43 4.46 -10.95
N CYS A 52 10.87 4.71 -9.77
CA CYS A 52 9.46 4.50 -9.48
C CYS A 52 8.76 5.82 -9.21
N HIS A 53 7.45 5.83 -9.40
CA HIS A 53 6.60 6.98 -9.14
C HIS A 53 5.73 6.73 -7.91
N SER A 54 5.76 7.65 -6.96
CA SER A 54 4.90 7.65 -5.77
C SER A 54 4.09 8.94 -5.73
N PHE A 55 2.83 8.86 -5.31
CA PHE A 55 2.01 10.05 -5.20
C PHE A 55 2.09 10.64 -3.79
N ALA A 56 2.38 11.94 -3.72
CA ALA A 56 2.28 12.72 -2.50
C ALA A 56 0.80 12.93 -2.10
N ALA A 57 0.58 13.36 -0.86
CA ALA A 57 -0.78 13.62 -0.36
C ALA A 57 -1.52 14.75 -1.11
N ASP A 58 -0.78 15.62 -1.78
CA ASP A 58 -1.28 16.71 -2.62
C ASP A 58 -1.54 16.31 -4.09
N GLY A 59 -1.31 15.02 -4.43
CA GLY A 59 -1.53 14.49 -5.76
C GLY A 59 -0.34 14.63 -6.72
N ARG A 60 0.80 15.21 -6.28
CA ARG A 60 2.01 15.28 -7.10
C ARG A 60 2.65 13.90 -7.22
N CYS A 61 3.13 13.58 -8.43
CA CYS A 61 3.96 12.41 -8.68
C CYS A 61 5.39 12.69 -8.22
N ILE A 62 5.93 11.81 -7.36
CA ILE A 62 7.30 11.87 -6.87
C ILE A 62 8.07 10.74 -7.51
N SER A 63 9.14 11.05 -8.24
CA SER A 63 10.05 10.06 -8.83
C SER A 63 11.07 9.60 -7.79
N LEU A 64 11.17 8.31 -7.54
CA LEU A 64 12.10 7.74 -6.56
C LEU A 64 13.05 6.77 -7.23
N LEU A 65 14.34 6.82 -6.87
CA LEU A 65 15.26 5.73 -7.15
C LEU A 65 14.90 4.54 -6.25
N LYS A 66 14.37 3.48 -6.85
CA LYS A 66 14.00 2.25 -6.13
C LYS A 66 15.05 1.18 -6.38
N ILE A 67 15.79 0.84 -5.35
CA ILE A 67 16.85 -0.17 -5.42
C ILE A 67 16.83 -1.08 -4.19
N LEU A 68 17.38 -2.29 -4.40
CA LEU A 68 17.80 -3.16 -3.31
C LEU A 68 19.25 -2.80 -2.93
N MET A 69 19.55 -2.74 -1.63
CA MET A 69 20.93 -2.69 -1.18
C MET A 69 21.66 -3.98 -1.57
N THR A 70 20.99 -5.12 -1.41
CA THR A 70 21.47 -6.42 -1.85
C THR A 70 20.32 -7.34 -2.23
N ASN A 71 20.53 -8.22 -3.20
CA ASN A 71 19.66 -9.36 -3.47
C ASN A 71 20.21 -10.70 -2.94
N HIS A 72 21.36 -10.70 -2.24
CA HIS A 72 21.71 -11.80 -1.35
C HIS A 72 20.70 -11.84 -0.20
N CYS A 73 20.14 -13.01 0.07
CA CYS A 73 19.16 -13.17 1.14
C CYS A 73 19.43 -14.48 1.90
N ALA A 74 19.47 -14.39 3.24
CA ALA A 74 19.55 -15.55 4.11
C ALA A 74 18.19 -16.24 4.31
N TYR A 75 17.09 -15.57 3.88
CA TYR A 75 15.74 -16.11 3.98
C TYR A 75 15.35 -16.89 2.71
N ASP A 76 14.51 -17.89 2.90
CA ASP A 76 14.01 -18.71 1.80
C ASP A 76 12.50 -18.58 1.59
N CYS A 77 12.03 -17.32 1.47
CA CYS A 77 10.62 -17.05 1.21
C CYS A 77 10.24 -17.57 -0.18
N LYS A 78 9.33 -18.53 -0.25
CA LYS A 78 8.99 -19.30 -1.47
C LYS A 78 8.51 -18.43 -2.63
N TYR A 79 7.85 -17.32 -2.35
CA TYR A 79 7.36 -16.38 -3.36
C TYR A 79 8.45 -15.45 -3.93
N CYS A 80 9.63 -15.39 -3.31
CA CYS A 80 10.63 -14.37 -3.62
C CYS A 80 11.66 -14.87 -4.64
N ILE A 81 11.93 -14.09 -5.69
CA ILE A 81 12.98 -14.38 -6.67
C ILE A 81 14.37 -14.42 -6.02
N ASN A 82 14.57 -13.63 -4.96
CA ASN A 82 15.84 -13.48 -4.25
C ASN A 82 16.00 -14.44 -3.06
N ARG A 83 15.16 -15.48 -2.94
CA ARG A 83 15.28 -16.48 -1.87
C ARG A 83 16.65 -17.17 -1.91
N ALA A 84 17.10 -17.68 -0.75
CA ALA A 84 18.43 -18.27 -0.60
C ALA A 84 18.70 -19.41 -1.59
N SER A 85 17.69 -20.24 -1.85
CA SER A 85 17.80 -21.44 -2.70
C SER A 85 17.75 -21.16 -4.22
N ASN A 86 17.43 -19.94 -4.66
CA ASN A 86 17.41 -19.60 -6.09
C ASN A 86 18.82 -19.31 -6.62
N ASP A 87 19.14 -19.88 -7.77
CA ASP A 87 20.36 -19.56 -8.52
C ASP A 87 20.12 -18.36 -9.43
N VAL A 88 20.30 -17.15 -8.88
CA VAL A 88 20.19 -15.89 -9.59
C VAL A 88 21.45 -15.05 -9.41
N ARG A 89 21.73 -14.18 -10.37
CA ARG A 89 22.87 -13.24 -10.25
C ARG A 89 22.69 -12.37 -8.99
N ARG A 90 23.73 -12.37 -8.16
CA ARG A 90 23.72 -11.67 -6.86
C ARG A 90 24.68 -10.49 -6.89
N ALA A 91 24.23 -9.36 -6.32
CA ALA A 91 25.06 -8.17 -6.16
C ALA A 91 24.74 -7.50 -4.81
N THR A 92 25.69 -6.70 -4.34
CA THR A 92 25.53 -5.89 -3.13
C THR A 92 26.15 -4.52 -3.38
N PHE A 93 25.38 -3.47 -3.09
CA PHE A 93 25.89 -2.12 -3.01
C PHE A 93 26.49 -1.85 -1.63
N THR A 94 27.57 -1.14 -1.59
CA THR A 94 28.04 -0.50 -0.36
C THR A 94 27.15 0.72 -0.04
N PRO A 95 27.09 1.16 1.22
CA PRO A 95 26.39 2.40 1.59
C PRO A 95 26.84 3.60 0.77
N GLN A 96 28.15 3.70 0.48
CA GLN A 96 28.74 4.76 -0.31
C GLN A 96 28.22 4.77 -1.76
N GLU A 97 28.21 3.62 -2.44
CA GLU A 97 27.71 3.48 -3.82
C GLU A 97 26.25 3.91 -3.93
N ILE A 98 25.39 3.55 -2.96
CA ILE A 98 23.98 3.98 -2.94
C ILE A 98 23.87 5.50 -2.79
N CYS A 99 24.68 6.09 -1.91
CA CYS A 99 24.70 7.53 -1.71
C CYS A 99 25.08 8.27 -2.98
N GLU A 100 26.17 7.84 -3.64
CA GLU A 100 26.67 8.44 -4.87
C GLU A 100 25.62 8.35 -5.99
N LEU A 101 25.03 7.17 -6.21
CA LEU A 101 23.94 6.98 -7.18
C LEU A 101 22.75 7.89 -6.90
N THR A 102 22.31 7.95 -5.64
CA THR A 102 21.16 8.76 -5.24
C THR A 102 21.41 10.25 -5.51
N VAL A 103 22.58 10.75 -5.12
CA VAL A 103 22.94 12.16 -5.28
C VAL A 103 23.13 12.53 -6.76
N GLU A 104 23.77 11.66 -7.54
CA GLU A 104 23.96 11.90 -8.98
C GLU A 104 22.62 11.91 -9.74
N PHE A 105 21.71 11.00 -9.43
CA PHE A 105 20.38 10.99 -10.06
C PHE A 105 19.54 12.19 -9.64
N TYR A 106 19.66 12.61 -8.38
CA TYR A 106 18.99 13.80 -7.87
C TYR A 106 19.51 15.08 -8.53
N LYS A 107 20.84 15.27 -8.64
CA LYS A 107 21.45 16.43 -9.31
C LYS A 107 21.02 16.55 -10.77
N ARG A 108 20.78 15.43 -11.44
CA ARG A 108 20.30 15.38 -12.83
C ARG A 108 18.77 15.53 -12.96
N ASN A 109 18.05 15.78 -11.88
CA ASN A 109 16.59 15.86 -11.83
C ASN A 109 15.86 14.60 -12.31
N TYR A 110 16.48 13.41 -12.21
CA TYR A 110 15.82 12.15 -12.55
C TYR A 110 14.92 11.66 -11.43
N ILE A 111 15.24 12.00 -10.19
CA ILE A 111 14.53 11.58 -8.99
C ILE A 111 14.36 12.74 -7.99
N GLU A 112 13.34 12.63 -7.15
CA GLU A 112 13.12 13.49 -6.00
C GLU A 112 13.51 12.82 -4.68
N GLY A 113 13.81 11.51 -4.71
CA GLY A 113 14.16 10.78 -3.50
C GLY A 113 14.61 9.34 -3.75
N LEU A 114 14.83 8.64 -2.64
CA LEU A 114 15.28 7.25 -2.59
C LEU A 114 14.19 6.36 -1.97
N PHE A 115 13.93 5.20 -2.57
CA PHE A 115 13.25 4.07 -1.92
C PHE A 115 14.24 2.91 -1.76
N LEU A 116 14.69 2.70 -0.53
CA LEU A 116 15.69 1.70 -0.19
C LEU A 116 15.02 0.47 0.43
N SER A 117 15.25 -0.68 -0.17
CA SER A 117 14.91 -2.00 0.35
C SER A 117 16.13 -2.94 0.31
N SER A 118 16.01 -4.17 0.81
CA SER A 118 17.13 -5.12 0.81
C SER A 118 16.63 -6.56 0.93
N GLY A 119 17.38 -7.52 0.38
CA GLY A 119 17.43 -8.87 0.90
C GLY A 119 18.09 -8.89 2.28
N VAL A 120 17.98 -10.00 3.00
CA VAL A 120 18.58 -10.14 4.35
C VAL A 120 19.99 -10.69 4.22
N LEU A 121 20.98 -9.80 4.23
CA LEU A 121 22.40 -10.17 4.19
C LEU A 121 22.87 -10.59 5.60
N LYS A 122 23.37 -11.79 5.75
CA LYS A 122 23.77 -12.43 7.02
C LYS A 122 22.59 -12.60 8.00
N ASN A 123 22.09 -11.49 8.56
CA ASN A 123 20.97 -11.46 9.50
C ASN A 123 20.24 -10.09 9.42
N PRO A 124 19.04 -9.95 10.04
CA PRO A 124 18.26 -8.73 10.03
C PRO A 124 19.00 -7.50 10.59
N THR A 125 19.70 -7.67 11.71
CA THR A 125 20.44 -6.59 12.39
C THR A 125 21.54 -6.04 11.49
N TYR A 126 22.44 -6.89 11.01
CA TYR A 126 23.52 -6.47 10.11
C TYR A 126 23.01 -5.75 8.86
N THR A 127 21.95 -6.28 8.25
CA THR A 127 21.36 -5.66 7.07
C THR A 127 20.82 -4.28 7.38
N MET A 128 20.09 -4.17 8.49
CA MET A 128 19.47 -2.90 8.89
C MET A 128 20.53 -1.87 9.33
N GLU A 129 21.63 -2.28 9.94
CA GLU A 129 22.80 -1.43 10.24
C GLU A 129 23.35 -0.80 8.96
N LYS A 130 23.58 -1.59 7.91
CA LYS A 130 24.08 -1.08 6.62
C LYS A 130 23.08 -0.14 5.92
N MET A 131 21.79 -0.43 6.05
CA MET A 131 20.74 0.47 5.55
C MET A 131 20.74 1.79 6.33
N CYS A 132 20.80 1.75 7.66
CA CYS A 132 20.88 2.96 8.50
C CYS A 132 22.16 3.77 8.24
N GLU A 133 23.31 3.11 8.04
CA GLU A 133 24.55 3.74 7.64
C GLU A 133 24.39 4.53 6.32
N THR A 134 23.73 3.91 5.30
CA THR A 134 23.41 4.58 4.04
C THR A 134 22.58 5.84 4.26
N LEU A 135 21.50 5.74 5.06
CA LEU A 135 20.61 6.88 5.33
C LEU A 135 21.33 7.98 6.10
N LEU A 136 22.19 7.62 7.05
CA LEU A 136 22.98 8.57 7.81
C LEU A 136 23.98 9.32 6.93
N LEU A 137 24.74 8.60 6.08
CA LEU A 137 25.66 9.20 5.13
C LEU A 137 24.94 10.19 4.20
N LEU A 138 23.77 9.82 3.68
CA LEU A 138 22.95 10.72 2.86
C LEU A 138 22.61 12.00 3.61
N ARG A 139 22.16 11.90 4.87
CA ARG A 139 21.72 13.06 5.67
C ARG A 139 22.87 13.94 6.15
N THR A 140 23.99 13.34 6.57
CA THR A 140 25.14 14.06 7.18
C THR A 140 26.20 14.45 6.14
N ARG A 141 26.80 13.46 5.46
CA ARG A 141 27.92 13.70 4.55
C ARG A 141 27.51 14.36 3.24
N TYR A 142 26.39 13.89 2.67
CA TYR A 142 25.89 14.39 1.38
C TYR A 142 24.85 15.52 1.52
N HIS A 143 24.43 15.85 2.74
CA HIS A 143 23.41 16.86 3.04
C HIS A 143 22.15 16.69 2.18
N PHE A 144 21.80 15.43 1.87
CA PHE A 144 20.65 15.09 1.03
C PHE A 144 19.35 15.33 1.81
N ASN A 145 18.57 16.33 1.38
CA ASN A 145 17.27 16.68 1.98
C ASN A 145 16.07 16.17 1.17
N GLY A 146 16.31 15.36 0.11
CA GLY A 146 15.25 14.72 -0.67
C GLY A 146 14.47 13.68 0.13
N TYR A 147 13.38 13.21 -0.43
CA TYR A 147 12.51 12.22 0.21
C TYR A 147 13.19 10.87 0.32
N ILE A 148 13.09 10.24 1.49
CA ILE A 148 13.61 8.88 1.73
C ILE A 148 12.48 7.98 2.25
N HIS A 149 12.24 6.90 1.53
CA HIS A 149 11.39 5.80 1.96
C HIS A 149 12.25 4.56 2.22
N VAL A 150 12.20 4.01 3.43
CA VAL A 150 12.96 2.81 3.79
C VAL A 150 12.01 1.66 4.10
N LYS A 151 12.33 0.47 3.56
CA LYS A 151 11.65 -0.78 3.91
C LYS A 151 12.49 -1.48 4.98
N THR A 152 12.01 -1.47 6.21
CA THR A 152 12.72 -2.06 7.34
C THR A 152 12.68 -3.58 7.30
N ILE A 153 13.71 -4.20 7.85
CA ILE A 153 13.85 -5.66 7.90
C ILE A 153 13.16 -6.19 9.16
N PRO A 154 12.16 -7.07 9.05
CA PRO A 154 11.54 -7.70 10.21
C PRO A 154 12.56 -8.47 11.06
N GLY A 155 12.52 -8.25 12.39
CA GLY A 155 13.46 -8.87 13.32
C GLY A 155 14.72 -8.03 13.61
N ALA A 156 14.86 -6.84 13.03
CA ALA A 156 15.90 -5.88 13.43
C ALA A 156 15.60 -5.29 14.81
N SER A 157 16.66 -4.78 15.49
CA SER A 157 16.53 -4.20 16.82
C SER A 157 15.75 -2.88 16.83
N ASP A 158 15.27 -2.48 18.02
CA ASP A 158 14.50 -1.25 18.20
C ASP A 158 15.33 0.01 17.95
N GLU A 159 16.61 -0.04 18.27
CA GLU A 159 17.55 1.05 18.03
C GLU A 159 17.69 1.32 16.53
N LEU A 160 17.82 0.26 15.72
CA LEU A 160 17.89 0.36 14.26
C LEU A 160 16.56 0.84 13.65
N LEU A 161 15.44 0.40 14.21
CA LEU A 161 14.13 0.89 13.80
C LEU A 161 13.96 2.38 14.15
N ALA A 162 14.47 2.80 15.32
CA ALA A 162 14.51 4.20 15.73
C ALA A 162 15.36 5.03 14.77
N ALA A 163 16.60 4.61 14.51
CA ALA A 163 17.51 5.28 13.58
C ALA A 163 16.87 5.45 12.20
N ALA A 164 16.30 4.38 11.65
CA ALA A 164 15.60 4.43 10.36
C ALA A 164 14.44 5.44 10.38
N GLY A 165 13.68 5.51 11.47
CA GLY A 165 12.56 6.43 11.63
C GLY A 165 12.94 7.90 11.66
N TYR A 166 14.06 8.24 12.28
CA TYR A 166 14.57 9.62 12.30
C TYR A 166 15.29 10.02 11.01
N LEU A 167 15.86 9.06 10.28
CA LEU A 167 16.58 9.33 9.04
C LEU A 167 15.68 9.34 7.81
N ALA A 168 14.60 8.56 7.80
CA ALA A 168 13.67 8.45 6.69
C ALA A 168 12.44 9.34 6.86
N ASP A 169 11.79 9.67 5.74
CA ASP A 169 10.50 10.36 5.74
C ASP A 169 9.34 9.36 5.87
N ARG A 170 9.48 8.15 5.33
CA ARG A 170 8.51 7.06 5.45
C ARG A 170 9.18 5.74 5.76
N ILE A 171 8.52 4.95 6.59
CA ILE A 171 8.88 3.56 6.88
C ILE A 171 7.85 2.61 6.27
N SER A 172 8.32 1.48 5.74
CA SER A 172 7.48 0.33 5.43
C SER A 172 7.94 -0.89 6.22
N VAL A 173 6.97 -1.58 6.81
CA VAL A 173 7.13 -2.93 7.33
C VAL A 173 6.16 -3.81 6.55
N ASN A 174 6.65 -4.71 5.71
CA ASN A 174 5.77 -5.49 4.85
C ASN A 174 5.13 -6.65 5.61
N LEU A 175 3.80 -6.74 5.51
CA LEU A 175 3.04 -7.87 6.02
C LEU A 175 3.22 -9.11 5.14
N GLU A 176 3.35 -8.91 3.85
CA GLU A 176 3.46 -9.89 2.76
C GLU A 176 2.19 -10.72 2.56
N LEU A 177 1.71 -11.41 3.57
CA LEU A 177 0.55 -12.30 3.51
C LEU A 177 -0.44 -11.97 4.65
N PRO A 178 -1.76 -12.06 4.41
CA PRO A 178 -2.76 -11.60 5.37
C PRO A 178 -2.96 -12.53 6.57
N THR A 179 -2.56 -13.81 6.45
CA THR A 179 -2.77 -14.83 7.49
C THR A 179 -1.45 -15.40 8.01
N GLU A 180 -1.45 -15.84 9.27
CA GLU A 180 -0.27 -16.47 9.89
C GLU A 180 0.08 -17.80 9.23
N THR A 181 -0.92 -18.57 8.82
CA THR A 181 -0.72 -19.85 8.14
C THR A 181 -0.06 -19.66 6.79
N ALA A 182 -0.55 -18.74 5.96
CA ALA A 182 0.09 -18.41 4.70
C ALA A 182 1.52 -17.90 4.91
N LEU A 183 1.74 -17.07 5.92
CA LEU A 183 3.08 -16.56 6.24
C LEU A 183 4.04 -17.69 6.64
N ARG A 184 3.61 -18.61 7.50
CA ARG A 184 4.42 -19.78 7.90
C ARG A 184 4.75 -20.69 6.72
N SER A 185 3.80 -20.92 5.82
CA SER A 185 3.99 -21.83 4.68
C SER A 185 4.92 -21.26 3.61
N LEU A 186 4.86 -19.95 3.36
CA LEU A 186 5.57 -19.28 2.27
C LEU A 186 6.79 -18.47 2.72
N ALA A 187 6.87 -18.05 3.97
CA ALA A 187 7.97 -17.25 4.53
C ALA A 187 8.37 -17.75 5.92
N PRO A 188 8.94 -18.95 6.06
CA PRO A 188 9.19 -19.61 7.33
C PRO A 188 10.09 -18.83 8.30
N ASN A 189 10.92 -17.94 7.78
CA ASN A 189 11.79 -17.05 8.57
C ASN A 189 11.08 -15.81 9.11
N LYS A 190 9.81 -15.58 8.77
CA LYS A 190 9.02 -14.43 9.23
C LYS A 190 7.92 -14.90 10.17
N THR A 191 7.65 -14.11 11.21
CA THR A 191 6.49 -14.32 12.09
C THR A 191 5.63 -13.08 12.09
N MET A 192 4.32 -13.26 12.31
CA MET A 192 3.38 -12.14 12.39
C MET A 192 3.80 -11.13 13.47
N GLN A 193 4.32 -11.62 14.61
CA GLN A 193 4.83 -10.77 15.70
C GLN A 193 6.02 -9.92 15.28
N ASN A 194 6.99 -10.49 14.55
CA ASN A 194 8.17 -9.74 14.06
C ASN A 194 7.81 -8.66 13.04
N ILE A 195 6.61 -8.71 12.48
CA ILE A 195 6.10 -7.71 11.55
C ILE A 195 5.22 -6.67 12.29
N LEU A 196 4.27 -7.12 13.11
CA LEU A 196 3.29 -6.23 13.74
C LEU A 196 3.88 -5.45 14.93
N ASN A 197 4.83 -6.03 15.69
CA ASN A 197 5.49 -5.31 16.78
C ASN A 197 6.20 -4.02 16.31
N PRO A 198 7.06 -4.06 15.27
CA PRO A 198 7.65 -2.83 14.70
C PRO A 198 6.59 -1.84 14.21
N MET A 199 5.52 -2.30 13.55
CA MET A 199 4.43 -1.41 13.12
C MET A 199 3.78 -0.66 14.30
N GLY A 200 3.55 -1.37 15.42
CA GLY A 200 2.98 -0.77 16.64
C GLY A 200 3.91 0.28 17.27
N LYS A 201 5.22 -0.01 17.34
CA LYS A 201 6.23 0.92 17.84
C LYS A 201 6.35 2.17 16.98
N VAL A 202 6.39 2.00 15.66
CA VAL A 202 6.40 3.10 14.69
C VAL A 202 5.15 3.97 14.84
N GLN A 203 3.95 3.36 14.94
CA GLN A 203 2.70 4.11 15.14
C GLN A 203 2.70 4.92 16.43
N SER A 204 3.11 4.31 17.56
CA SER A 204 3.14 4.97 18.85
C SER A 204 4.14 6.14 18.86
N THR A 205 5.29 5.98 18.22
CA THR A 205 6.31 7.02 18.10
C THR A 205 5.84 8.17 17.21
N ILE A 206 5.26 7.90 16.06
CA ILE A 206 4.66 8.93 15.18
C ILE A 206 3.60 9.71 15.96
N ALA A 207 2.70 9.02 16.68
CA ALA A 207 1.65 9.66 17.47
C ALA A 207 2.22 10.57 18.55
N SER A 208 3.25 10.12 19.28
CA SER A 208 3.93 10.91 20.30
C SER A 208 4.55 12.19 19.74
N HIS A 209 5.30 12.10 18.63
CA HIS A 209 5.88 13.26 17.95
C HIS A 209 4.82 14.24 17.45
N ARG A 210 3.70 13.76 16.93
CA ARG A 210 2.59 14.61 16.47
C ARG A 210 1.94 15.35 17.64
N ILE A 211 1.68 14.66 18.75
CA ILE A 211 1.14 15.28 19.97
C ILE A 211 2.10 16.36 20.50
N ALA A 212 3.40 16.06 20.57
CA ALA A 212 4.40 17.03 20.99
C ALA A 212 4.48 18.26 20.07
N ALA A 213 4.12 18.10 18.80
CA ALA A 213 4.01 19.21 17.83
C ALA A 213 2.61 19.87 17.80
N GLY A 214 1.75 19.64 18.80
CA GLY A 214 0.40 20.21 18.88
C GLY A 214 -0.60 19.67 17.84
N LYS A 215 -0.33 18.52 17.23
CA LYS A 215 -1.19 17.88 16.22
C LYS A 215 -1.99 16.70 16.80
N SER A 216 -3.00 16.25 16.07
CA SER A 216 -3.69 15.00 16.40
C SER A 216 -2.70 13.82 16.44
N ALA A 217 -2.92 12.86 17.35
CA ALA A 217 -2.14 11.63 17.43
C ALA A 217 -2.17 10.82 16.13
N TYR A 218 -3.25 10.92 15.38
CA TYR A 218 -3.42 10.21 14.11
C TYR A 218 -2.93 11.04 12.92
N MET A 219 -2.45 10.35 11.89
CA MET A 219 -2.01 10.97 10.65
C MET A 219 -3.16 11.74 9.98
N ASP A 220 -2.83 12.90 9.41
CA ASP A 220 -3.83 13.71 8.70
C ASP A 220 -4.39 12.92 7.51
N ARG A 221 -5.72 12.94 7.42
CA ARG A 221 -6.49 12.35 6.33
C ARG A 221 -7.02 13.47 5.43
N SER A 222 -7.53 13.13 4.25
CA SER A 222 -8.13 14.14 3.37
C SER A 222 -9.29 14.84 4.08
N ARG A 223 -9.50 16.13 3.78
CA ARG A 223 -10.57 16.95 4.39
C ARG A 223 -11.97 16.31 4.26
N GLY A 224 -12.23 15.52 3.20
CA GLY A 224 -13.48 14.81 3.04
C GLY A 224 -13.78 13.83 4.16
N ASN A 225 -12.76 13.23 4.80
CA ASN A 225 -12.95 12.24 5.86
C ASN A 225 -13.53 12.82 7.16
N GLN A 226 -13.38 14.11 7.42
CA GLN A 226 -13.98 14.77 8.59
C GLN A 226 -15.52 14.74 8.57
N PHE A 227 -16.12 14.58 7.40
CA PHE A 227 -17.59 14.52 7.23
C PHE A 227 -18.12 13.07 7.32
N LEU A 228 -17.24 12.07 7.45
CA LEU A 228 -17.60 10.66 7.45
C LEU A 228 -17.60 10.11 8.88
N ARG A 229 -18.72 10.24 9.60
CA ARG A 229 -18.85 9.77 10.99
C ARG A 229 -18.61 8.28 11.14
N ASN A 230 -19.00 7.47 10.15
CA ASN A 230 -18.89 6.00 10.17
C ASN A 230 -17.70 5.46 9.35
N GLY A 231 -16.79 6.30 8.89
CA GLY A 231 -15.59 5.86 8.16
C GLY A 231 -14.62 5.08 9.04
N ILE A 232 -13.79 4.24 8.45
CA ILE A 232 -12.81 3.40 9.19
C ILE A 232 -11.84 4.19 10.08
N PHE A 233 -11.69 5.49 9.84
CA PHE A 233 -10.86 6.39 10.64
C PHE A 233 -11.65 7.21 11.66
N SER A 234 -12.98 7.04 11.75
CA SER A 234 -13.80 7.72 12.75
C SER A 234 -13.50 7.22 14.16
N ASP A 235 -13.74 8.06 15.16
CA ASP A 235 -13.53 7.66 16.56
C ASP A 235 -14.50 6.57 16.98
N ASP A 236 -15.73 6.55 16.45
CA ASP A 236 -16.71 5.50 16.71
C ASP A 236 -16.27 4.16 16.12
N SER A 237 -15.78 4.14 14.89
CA SER A 237 -15.22 2.93 14.27
C SER A 237 -14.02 2.38 15.06
N LYS A 238 -13.15 3.26 15.57
CA LYS A 238 -12.01 2.87 16.41
C LYS A 238 -12.45 2.33 17.77
N LYS A 239 -13.50 2.90 18.39
CA LYS A 239 -14.09 2.37 19.62
C LYS A 239 -14.65 0.97 19.39
N THR A 240 -15.51 0.80 18.40
CA THR A 240 -16.09 -0.51 18.04
C THR A 240 -15.00 -1.55 17.76
N PHE A 241 -13.93 -1.17 17.06
CA PHE A 241 -12.79 -2.04 16.83
C PHE A 241 -12.07 -2.43 18.13
N ARG A 242 -11.88 -1.47 19.06
CA ARG A 242 -11.28 -1.72 20.40
C ARG A 242 -12.19 -2.59 21.28
N GLU A 243 -13.50 -2.38 21.24
CA GLU A 243 -14.47 -3.15 21.99
C GLU A 243 -14.52 -4.61 21.50
N LYS A 244 -14.59 -4.85 20.20
CA LYS A 244 -14.48 -6.18 19.60
C LYS A 244 -13.18 -6.88 20.02
N LEU A 245 -12.08 -6.15 20.09
CA LEU A 245 -10.78 -6.63 20.55
C LEU A 245 -10.78 -7.06 22.02
N ASN A 246 -11.40 -6.25 22.90
CA ASN A 246 -11.48 -6.52 24.32
C ASN A 246 -12.46 -7.66 24.65
N MET A 247 -13.58 -7.78 23.96
CA MET A 247 -14.52 -8.89 24.12
C MET A 247 -13.90 -10.25 23.80
N GLN A 248 -13.02 -10.31 22.80
CA GLN A 248 -12.30 -11.55 22.47
C GLN A 248 -11.26 -11.96 23.52
N ASN A 249 -10.79 -11.02 24.34
CA ASN A 249 -9.81 -11.28 25.39
C ASN A 249 -10.44 -11.74 26.73
N THR A 250 -11.76 -11.59 26.93
CA THR A 250 -12.45 -11.97 28.16
C THR A 250 -12.87 -13.44 28.22
N ASP A 251 -12.89 -14.15 27.10
CA ASP A 251 -13.35 -15.54 27.00
C ASP A 251 -12.25 -16.60 27.14
N ALA A 252 -11.01 -16.22 27.37
CA ALA A 252 -9.90 -17.15 27.56
C ALA A 252 -9.75 -17.56 29.04
N LYS A 253 -10.54 -18.55 29.50
CA LYS A 253 -10.22 -19.31 30.71
C LYS A 253 -9.03 -20.26 30.41
N PRO A 254 -8.07 -20.40 31.33
CA PRO A 254 -6.94 -21.32 31.14
C PRO A 254 -7.41 -22.78 31.31
N GLY A 255 -7.31 -23.55 30.27
CA GLY A 255 -7.43 -25.01 30.36
C GLY A 255 -8.31 -25.62 29.27
N ASN A 256 -7.64 -26.33 28.40
CA ASN A 256 -8.04 -27.27 27.36
C ASN A 256 -7.85 -26.74 25.93
N ASN A 257 -6.85 -27.32 25.26
CA ASN A 257 -6.67 -27.16 23.83
C ASN A 257 -7.86 -27.77 23.08
N PRO A 258 -8.70 -26.97 22.40
CA PRO A 258 -9.67 -27.50 21.46
C PRO A 258 -9.02 -27.71 20.08
N PRO A 259 -9.62 -28.60 19.26
CA PRO A 259 -9.10 -28.90 17.93
C PRO A 259 -9.10 -27.66 17.03
N LEU A 260 -8.16 -27.61 16.11
CA LEU A 260 -7.94 -26.58 15.08
C LEU A 260 -9.28 -26.08 14.49
N LYS A 261 -9.75 -24.95 14.99
CA LYS A 261 -10.89 -24.23 14.40
C LYS A 261 -10.40 -23.38 13.23
N LYS A 262 -11.22 -23.32 12.18
CA LYS A 262 -11.07 -22.46 11.00
C LYS A 262 -10.49 -21.11 11.37
N GLU A 263 -9.45 -20.72 10.67
CA GLU A 263 -8.68 -19.52 10.91
C GLU A 263 -9.53 -18.27 10.87
N ASP A 264 -9.45 -17.52 11.95
CA ASP A 264 -10.13 -16.24 12.11
C ASP A 264 -9.28 -15.14 11.48
N PRO A 265 -9.77 -14.45 10.42
CA PRO A 265 -9.07 -13.31 9.81
C PRO A 265 -8.76 -12.17 10.78
N ASN A 266 -9.33 -12.21 11.99
CA ASN A 266 -9.08 -11.25 13.08
C ASN A 266 -7.79 -11.50 13.88
N LEU A 267 -6.85 -12.34 13.40
CA LEU A 267 -5.60 -12.60 14.13
C LEU A 267 -4.80 -11.32 14.41
N ILE A 268 -4.85 -10.36 13.48
CA ILE A 268 -4.27 -9.01 13.68
C ILE A 268 -4.96 -8.28 14.83
N SER A 269 -6.21 -8.63 15.16
CA SER A 269 -6.98 -7.99 16.23
C SER A 269 -6.69 -8.57 17.62
N ARG A 270 -6.31 -9.86 17.71
CA ARG A 270 -6.20 -10.58 19.00
C ARG A 270 -5.05 -10.14 19.90
N ASP A 271 -3.97 -9.61 19.35
CA ASP A 271 -2.72 -9.40 20.10
C ASP A 271 -2.33 -7.94 20.32
N LYS A 272 -3.24 -6.97 20.14
CA LYS A 272 -2.94 -5.56 20.37
C LYS A 272 -2.44 -5.22 21.79
N ASN A 273 -2.90 -5.94 22.81
CA ASN A 273 -2.44 -5.74 24.17
C ASN A 273 -1.04 -6.33 24.45
N LYS A 274 -0.55 -7.21 23.54
CA LYS A 274 0.81 -7.76 23.60
C LYS A 274 1.83 -6.90 22.85
N PHE A 275 1.37 -6.02 21.93
CA PHE A 275 2.27 -5.09 21.25
C PHE A 275 2.67 -4.01 22.24
N THR A 276 3.82 -4.20 22.86
CA THR A 276 4.40 -3.27 23.83
C THR A 276 4.48 -1.88 23.20
N LYS A 277 3.83 -0.90 23.86
CA LYS A 277 3.85 0.51 23.51
C LYS A 277 5.22 1.14 23.87
N HIS A 278 6.30 0.59 23.37
CA HIS A 278 7.60 1.24 23.52
C HIS A 278 7.73 2.33 22.47
N ILE A 279 7.92 3.53 22.92
CA ILE A 279 8.26 4.67 22.07
C ILE A 279 9.71 4.53 21.66
N LEU A 280 9.98 4.65 20.36
CA LEU A 280 11.32 4.67 19.82
C LEU A 280 11.88 6.08 20.00
N THR A 281 12.85 6.25 20.89
CA THR A 281 13.38 7.57 21.21
C THR A 281 14.61 7.92 20.37
N TRP A 282 14.95 9.20 20.35
CA TRP A 282 16.17 9.68 19.72
C TRP A 282 17.41 9.09 20.42
N GLU A 283 17.37 9.00 21.74
CA GLU A 283 18.42 8.40 22.55
C GLU A 283 18.67 6.94 22.17
N ASN A 284 17.59 6.16 21.91
CA ASN A 284 17.72 4.79 21.41
C ASN A 284 18.45 4.77 20.06
N ALA A 285 18.12 5.68 19.15
CA ALA A 285 18.77 5.77 17.85
C ALA A 285 20.26 6.14 17.95
N CYS A 286 20.63 7.01 18.92
CA CYS A 286 22.00 7.43 19.15
C CYS A 286 22.88 6.38 19.84
N GLN A 287 22.31 5.33 20.44
CA GLN A 287 23.07 4.23 21.06
C GLN A 287 23.74 3.29 20.04
N LEU A 288 23.43 3.45 18.76
CA LEU A 288 24.03 2.65 17.71
C LEU A 288 25.47 3.12 17.42
N ALA A 289 26.45 2.51 18.04
CA ALA A 289 27.82 2.62 17.56
C ALA A 289 27.96 1.82 16.22
N PRO A 290 28.45 2.40 15.13
CA PRO A 290 29.23 3.64 14.97
C PRO A 290 28.44 4.85 14.42
N LEU A 291 27.13 4.92 14.59
CA LEU A 291 26.28 5.94 13.96
C LEU A 291 26.16 7.16 14.88
N ASP A 292 26.92 8.21 14.61
CA ASP A 292 26.75 9.50 15.30
C ASP A 292 25.60 10.28 14.65
N MET A 293 24.48 10.38 15.38
CA MET A 293 23.27 11.08 14.97
C MET A 293 23.04 12.39 15.73
N SER A 294 23.99 12.81 16.58
CA SER A 294 23.83 13.92 17.54
C SER A 294 23.37 15.23 16.90
N ASP A 295 23.82 15.52 15.69
CA ASP A 295 23.54 16.78 14.98
C ASP A 295 22.23 16.76 14.17
N LEU A 296 21.52 15.62 14.12
CA LEU A 296 20.34 15.46 13.30
C LEU A 296 19.04 15.63 14.11
N LYS A 297 18.45 16.80 14.09
CA LYS A 297 17.11 17.07 14.66
C LYS A 297 16.01 16.88 13.61
N ARG A 298 15.45 15.69 13.50
CA ARG A 298 14.35 15.39 12.55
C ARG A 298 13.14 14.81 13.25
N ASN A 299 11.97 15.05 12.67
CA ASN A 299 10.75 14.37 13.10
C ASN A 299 10.78 12.89 12.67
N PHE A 300 10.30 12.02 13.53
CA PHE A 300 10.22 10.60 13.26
C PHE A 300 9.20 10.29 12.16
N ALA A 301 9.63 9.68 11.04
CA ALA A 301 8.85 9.25 9.89
C ALA A 301 7.66 10.19 9.54
N PRO A 302 7.90 11.46 9.19
CA PRO A 302 6.84 12.47 9.06
C PRO A 302 5.81 12.16 7.97
N ALA A 303 6.13 11.34 6.97
CA ALA A 303 5.20 10.86 5.95
C ALA A 303 4.46 9.57 6.35
N GLY A 304 4.68 9.08 7.59
CA GLY A 304 3.99 7.93 8.15
C GLY A 304 4.55 6.58 7.74
N GLN A 305 3.79 5.54 8.02
CA GLN A 305 4.15 4.17 7.66
C GLN A 305 3.21 3.56 6.62
N SER A 306 3.71 2.52 5.95
CA SER A 306 2.97 1.73 4.97
C SER A 306 3.32 0.25 5.06
N THR A 307 2.53 -0.59 4.40
CA THR A 307 2.79 -2.02 4.27
C THR A 307 2.42 -2.51 2.88
N GLN A 308 2.76 -3.75 2.58
CA GLN A 308 2.44 -4.41 1.31
C GLN A 308 1.93 -5.82 1.58
N MET A 309 0.95 -6.27 0.77
CA MET A 309 0.47 -7.65 0.71
C MET A 309 0.56 -8.18 -0.72
N ILE A 310 0.87 -9.47 -0.83
CA ILE A 310 0.94 -10.21 -2.09
C ILE A 310 -0.44 -10.80 -2.36
N ILE A 311 -0.91 -10.72 -3.60
CA ILE A 311 -2.23 -11.16 -4.02
C ILE A 311 -2.10 -12.37 -4.95
N GLY A 312 -2.79 -13.47 -4.62
CA GLY A 312 -2.84 -14.65 -5.47
C GLY A 312 -1.64 -15.59 -5.34
N ALA A 313 -0.75 -15.39 -4.34
CA ALA A 313 0.25 -16.39 -3.97
C ALA A 313 -0.36 -17.55 -3.17
N THR A 314 -1.47 -17.29 -2.50
CA THR A 314 -2.20 -18.22 -1.65
C THR A 314 -3.70 -18.09 -1.91
N GLY A 315 -4.51 -18.97 -1.30
CA GLY A 315 -5.96 -19.05 -1.54
C GLY A 315 -6.81 -18.04 -0.78
N GLU A 316 -6.25 -17.00 -0.17
CA GLU A 316 -7.02 -16.02 0.58
C GLU A 316 -7.98 -15.24 -0.32
N SER A 317 -9.17 -14.99 0.21
CA SER A 317 -10.21 -14.22 -0.43
C SER A 317 -9.90 -12.71 -0.41
N ASP A 318 -10.53 -11.94 -1.30
CA ASP A 318 -10.47 -10.48 -1.26
C ASP A 318 -11.06 -9.91 0.03
N TYR A 319 -12.06 -10.59 0.60
CA TYR A 319 -12.65 -10.23 1.88
C TYR A 319 -11.62 -10.28 3.01
N THR A 320 -10.84 -11.37 3.09
CA THR A 320 -9.75 -11.50 4.07
C THR A 320 -8.71 -10.40 3.91
N LEU A 321 -8.30 -10.11 2.67
CA LEU A 321 -7.34 -9.05 2.36
C LEU A 321 -7.87 -7.67 2.75
N LEU A 322 -9.15 -7.40 2.47
CA LEU A 322 -9.78 -6.12 2.75
C LEU A 322 -10.02 -5.90 4.25
N GLN A 323 -10.46 -6.94 4.98
CA GLN A 323 -10.58 -6.91 6.44
C GLN A 323 -9.22 -6.68 7.11
N THR A 324 -8.18 -7.37 6.63
CA THR A 324 -6.81 -7.18 7.10
C THR A 324 -6.36 -5.73 6.88
N SER A 325 -6.61 -5.17 5.69
CA SER A 325 -6.27 -3.78 5.38
C SER A 325 -7.01 -2.79 6.31
N GLN A 326 -8.30 -3.01 6.54
CA GLN A 326 -9.09 -2.19 7.47
C GLN A 326 -8.54 -2.26 8.90
N ALA A 327 -8.23 -3.46 9.39
CA ALA A 327 -7.63 -3.66 10.71
C ALA A 327 -6.27 -2.95 10.85
N LEU A 328 -5.45 -3.00 9.80
CA LEU A 328 -4.15 -2.30 9.75
C LEU A 328 -4.32 -0.78 9.79
N TYR A 329 -5.29 -0.23 9.07
CA TYR A 329 -5.58 1.20 9.11
C TYR A 329 -6.08 1.64 10.49
N GLN A 330 -6.99 0.89 11.09
CA GLN A 330 -7.55 1.20 12.41
C GLN A 330 -6.54 0.98 13.53
N GLY A 331 -5.74 -0.08 13.41
CA GLY A 331 -4.81 -0.54 14.43
C GLY A 331 -3.50 0.19 14.47
N PHE A 332 -2.91 0.45 13.32
CA PHE A 332 -1.54 0.95 13.19
C PHE A 332 -1.46 2.31 12.49
N ASP A 333 -2.60 2.94 12.18
CA ASP A 333 -2.68 4.24 11.51
C ASP A 333 -1.85 4.31 10.22
N LEU A 334 -1.84 3.21 9.45
CA LEU A 334 -1.08 3.14 8.21
C LEU A 334 -1.53 4.23 7.23
N LYS A 335 -0.59 4.81 6.52
CA LYS A 335 -0.88 5.75 5.45
C LYS A 335 -1.44 5.05 4.21
N ARG A 336 -0.90 3.86 3.91
CA ARG A 336 -1.32 3.05 2.76
C ARG A 336 -0.96 1.57 2.94
N VAL A 337 -1.85 0.72 2.45
CA VAL A 337 -1.59 -0.69 2.15
C VAL A 337 -1.36 -0.80 0.65
N PHE A 338 -0.28 -1.45 0.23
CA PHE A 338 0.01 -1.78 -1.15
C PHE A 338 -0.38 -3.22 -1.43
N TYR A 339 -0.97 -3.46 -2.59
CA TYR A 339 -1.30 -4.78 -3.09
C TYR A 339 -0.38 -5.10 -4.27
N SER A 340 0.06 -6.35 -4.37
CA SER A 340 0.98 -6.79 -5.41
C SER A 340 0.51 -8.13 -5.97
N ALA A 341 0.07 -8.16 -7.21
CA ALA A 341 -0.26 -9.40 -7.90
C ALA A 341 0.98 -10.31 -7.93
N TYR A 342 0.82 -11.56 -7.50
CA TYR A 342 1.90 -12.53 -7.50
C TYR A 342 2.26 -12.94 -8.93
N ILE A 343 3.56 -12.97 -9.19
CA ILE A 343 4.12 -13.46 -10.44
C ILE A 343 4.79 -14.78 -10.14
N PRO A 344 4.34 -15.89 -10.74
CA PRO A 344 4.95 -17.19 -10.56
C PRO A 344 6.35 -17.25 -11.16
N LEU A 345 7.37 -17.20 -10.30
CA LEU A 345 8.78 -17.23 -10.67
C LEU A 345 9.49 -18.47 -10.14
N ASN A 346 8.93 -19.08 -9.12
CA ASN A 346 9.50 -20.26 -8.44
C ASN A 346 8.58 -21.45 -8.65
N ASP A 347 9.17 -22.60 -8.93
CA ASP A 347 8.46 -23.89 -8.96
C ASP A 347 8.32 -24.39 -7.53
N ASP A 348 7.10 -24.31 -6.99
CA ASP A 348 6.75 -24.81 -5.64
C ASP A 348 5.30 -25.26 -5.64
N SER A 349 5.02 -26.43 -5.07
CA SER A 349 3.69 -27.05 -5.07
C SER A 349 2.61 -26.25 -4.35
N ILE A 350 2.97 -25.27 -3.50
CA ILE A 350 2.04 -24.42 -2.75
C ILE A 350 1.72 -23.15 -3.53
N LEU A 351 2.55 -22.80 -4.51
CA LEU A 351 2.43 -21.58 -5.31
C LEU A 351 1.73 -21.85 -6.65
N PRO A 352 1.12 -20.84 -7.28
CA PRO A 352 0.67 -20.94 -8.66
C PRO A 352 1.81 -21.38 -9.60
N GLN A 353 1.50 -22.22 -10.57
CA GLN A 353 2.48 -22.74 -11.53
C GLN A 353 3.13 -21.61 -12.35
N ILE A 354 4.41 -21.82 -12.72
CA ILE A 354 5.11 -20.91 -13.63
C ILE A 354 4.33 -20.77 -14.95
N GLY A 355 4.14 -19.54 -15.40
CA GLY A 355 3.33 -19.23 -16.58
C GLY A 355 1.85 -18.90 -16.27
N THR A 356 1.38 -19.10 -15.04
CA THR A 356 0.06 -18.60 -14.62
C THR A 356 0.05 -17.07 -14.69
N PRO A 357 -0.93 -16.44 -15.37
CA PRO A 357 -1.01 -14.98 -15.42
C PRO A 357 -1.20 -14.36 -14.03
N PRO A 358 -0.48 -13.26 -13.71
CA PRO A 358 -0.71 -12.54 -12.47
C PRO A 358 -2.15 -12.02 -12.39
N PRO A 359 -2.79 -12.03 -11.20
CA PRO A 359 -4.17 -11.60 -11.02
C PRO A 359 -4.32 -10.06 -11.01
N LEU A 360 -3.96 -9.38 -12.10
CA LEU A 360 -3.92 -7.93 -12.19
C LEU A 360 -5.29 -7.26 -11.98
N LEU A 361 -6.38 -7.86 -12.52
CA LEU A 361 -7.73 -7.33 -12.29
C LEU A 361 -8.11 -7.40 -10.81
N ARG A 362 -7.77 -8.50 -10.13
CA ARG A 362 -8.01 -8.66 -8.70
C ARG A 362 -7.24 -7.62 -7.89
N GLU A 363 -5.96 -7.41 -8.20
CA GLU A 363 -5.15 -6.34 -7.60
C GLU A 363 -5.82 -4.98 -7.79
N HIS A 364 -6.24 -4.69 -9.02
CA HIS A 364 -6.92 -3.44 -9.36
C HIS A 364 -8.22 -3.25 -8.55
N ARG A 365 -9.07 -4.28 -8.44
CA ARG A 365 -10.31 -4.21 -7.64
C ARG A 365 -10.02 -3.97 -6.15
N LEU A 366 -8.97 -4.57 -5.62
CA LEU A 366 -8.52 -4.33 -4.24
C LEU A 366 -8.06 -2.87 -4.04
N TYR A 367 -7.33 -2.28 -4.99
CA TYR A 367 -6.99 -0.85 -4.92
C TYR A 367 -8.21 0.06 -4.98
N GLN A 368 -9.20 -0.27 -5.82
CA GLN A 368 -10.47 0.48 -5.86
C GLN A 368 -11.21 0.37 -4.51
N ALA A 369 -11.30 -0.83 -3.95
CA ALA A 369 -11.94 -1.06 -2.65
C ALA A 369 -11.18 -0.36 -1.50
N ASP A 370 -9.84 -0.41 -1.47
CA ASP A 370 -9.02 0.34 -0.52
C ASP A 370 -9.32 1.84 -0.56
N TRP A 371 -9.53 2.37 -1.76
CA TRP A 371 -9.93 3.77 -1.94
C TRP A 371 -11.32 4.05 -1.34
N LEU A 372 -12.27 3.12 -1.49
CA LEU A 372 -13.60 3.22 -0.89
C LEU A 372 -13.53 3.20 0.64
N LEU A 373 -12.70 2.33 1.22
CA LEU A 373 -12.47 2.31 2.67
C LEU A 373 -11.91 3.65 3.17
N ARG A 374 -10.88 4.15 2.52
CA ARG A 374 -10.13 5.32 3.03
C ARG A 374 -10.82 6.66 2.80
N PHE A 375 -11.58 6.81 1.74
CA PHE A 375 -12.08 8.13 1.32
C PHE A 375 -13.60 8.22 1.19
N TYR A 376 -14.31 7.10 1.12
CA TYR A 376 -15.78 7.10 0.92
C TYR A 376 -16.55 6.60 2.14
N GLY A 377 -15.84 6.14 3.18
CA GLY A 377 -16.45 5.65 4.41
C GLY A 377 -17.13 4.31 4.31
N PHE A 378 -16.73 3.49 3.33
CA PHE A 378 -17.13 2.09 3.29
C PHE A 378 -16.39 1.28 4.36
N GLN A 379 -17.00 0.18 4.79
CA GLN A 379 -16.39 -0.86 5.62
C GLN A 379 -16.15 -2.11 4.77
N ALA A 380 -15.24 -2.98 5.20
CA ALA A 380 -14.94 -4.21 4.47
C ALA A 380 -16.18 -5.11 4.35
N ASP A 381 -16.95 -5.21 5.42
CA ASP A 381 -18.19 -6.03 5.53
C ASP A 381 -19.35 -5.48 4.69
N GLU A 382 -19.30 -4.18 4.30
CA GLU A 382 -20.24 -3.58 3.34
C GLU A 382 -19.94 -4.01 1.91
N LEU A 383 -18.64 -4.13 1.57
CA LEU A 383 -18.20 -4.44 0.21
C LEU A 383 -18.23 -5.92 -0.09
N LEU A 384 -17.83 -6.77 0.85
CA LEU A 384 -17.72 -8.21 0.72
C LEU A 384 -18.20 -8.92 1.97
N SER A 385 -18.47 -10.23 1.87
CA SER A 385 -18.92 -11.08 2.96
C SER A 385 -18.36 -12.50 2.83
N GLU A 386 -18.58 -13.37 3.80
CA GLU A 386 -18.21 -14.79 3.70
C GLU A 386 -18.94 -15.51 2.55
N SER A 387 -20.18 -15.12 2.25
CA SER A 387 -20.95 -15.68 1.15
C SER A 387 -20.54 -15.13 -0.22
N GLN A 388 -19.97 -13.94 -0.27
CA GLN A 388 -19.42 -13.30 -1.47
C GLN A 388 -18.01 -12.78 -1.18
N PRO A 389 -17.01 -13.68 -1.13
CA PRO A 389 -15.70 -13.33 -0.60
C PRO A 389 -14.77 -12.62 -1.59
N ASN A 390 -15.10 -12.60 -2.89
CA ASN A 390 -14.26 -12.00 -3.92
C ASN A 390 -15.00 -10.95 -4.73
N PHE A 391 -14.27 -9.95 -5.22
CA PHE A 391 -14.81 -8.91 -6.09
C PHE A 391 -15.19 -9.44 -7.46
N ASN A 392 -16.19 -8.78 -8.04
CA ASN A 392 -16.54 -8.97 -9.44
C ASN A 392 -15.44 -8.37 -10.33
N GLU A 393 -14.86 -9.18 -11.22
CA GLU A 393 -13.80 -8.70 -12.12
C GLU A 393 -14.32 -7.76 -13.21
N LEU A 394 -15.60 -7.87 -13.59
CA LEU A 394 -16.21 -7.09 -14.66
C LEU A 394 -16.68 -5.70 -14.23
N LEU A 395 -16.98 -5.53 -12.94
CA LEU A 395 -17.52 -4.29 -12.36
C LEU A 395 -16.56 -3.71 -11.30
N ASP A 396 -16.52 -2.38 -11.20
CA ASP A 396 -15.84 -1.76 -10.07
C ASP A 396 -16.60 -2.05 -8.75
N PRO A 397 -15.89 -2.14 -7.60
CA PRO A 397 -16.50 -2.51 -6.32
C PRO A 397 -17.66 -1.61 -5.87
N LYS A 398 -17.67 -0.34 -6.28
CA LYS A 398 -18.76 0.59 -5.94
C LYS A 398 -20.00 0.37 -6.78
N CYS A 399 -19.82 0.07 -8.07
CA CYS A 399 -20.91 -0.31 -8.95
C CYS A 399 -21.54 -1.64 -8.52
N ASP A 400 -20.69 -2.64 -8.21
CA ASP A 400 -21.14 -3.94 -7.72
C ASP A 400 -21.93 -3.82 -6.41
N TRP A 401 -21.43 -3.02 -5.47
CA TRP A 401 -22.16 -2.71 -4.23
C TRP A 401 -23.53 -2.07 -4.51
N ALA A 402 -23.57 -1.05 -5.37
CA ALA A 402 -24.81 -0.34 -5.66
C ALA A 402 -25.87 -1.22 -6.36
N LEU A 403 -25.46 -2.15 -7.20
CA LEU A 403 -26.36 -3.14 -7.84
C LEU A 403 -26.97 -4.10 -6.81
N ARG A 404 -26.19 -4.51 -5.80
CA ARG A 404 -26.70 -5.36 -4.71
C ARG A 404 -27.57 -4.62 -3.71
N HIS A 405 -27.63 -3.29 -3.78
CA HIS A 405 -28.36 -2.41 -2.88
C HIS A 405 -29.26 -1.43 -3.62
N LEU A 406 -29.96 -1.92 -4.66
CA LEU A 406 -30.85 -1.10 -5.51
C LEU A 406 -31.99 -0.47 -4.71
N GLU A 407 -32.34 -1.02 -3.54
CA GLU A 407 -33.34 -0.48 -2.61
C GLU A 407 -32.98 0.93 -2.09
N HIS A 408 -31.71 1.32 -2.15
CA HIS A 408 -31.25 2.66 -1.77
C HIS A 408 -31.34 3.68 -2.92
N PHE A 409 -31.70 3.25 -4.12
CA PHE A 409 -31.66 4.06 -5.34
C PHE A 409 -33.04 4.20 -6.01
N PRO A 410 -33.31 5.29 -6.71
CA PRO A 410 -32.42 6.42 -7.00
C PRO A 410 -32.28 7.42 -5.84
N VAL A 411 -31.10 8.01 -5.72
CA VAL A 411 -30.79 9.04 -4.73
C VAL A 411 -31.10 10.44 -5.32
N GLU A 412 -31.94 11.23 -4.60
CA GLU A 412 -32.15 12.63 -4.97
C GLU A 412 -30.96 13.51 -4.53
N VAL A 413 -30.19 14.02 -5.50
CA VAL A 413 -28.93 14.72 -5.24
C VAL A 413 -29.10 16.03 -4.48
N GLU A 414 -30.26 16.69 -4.60
CA GLU A 414 -30.53 17.94 -3.90
C GLU A 414 -30.77 17.74 -2.40
N LYS A 415 -31.16 16.53 -1.98
CA LYS A 415 -31.52 16.22 -0.58
C LYS A 415 -30.53 15.30 0.12
N ALA A 416 -29.84 14.47 -0.63
CA ALA A 416 -28.98 13.41 -0.10
C ALA A 416 -27.85 13.95 0.79
N SER A 417 -27.53 13.22 1.85
CA SER A 417 -26.37 13.52 2.68
C SER A 417 -25.06 13.36 1.89
N TYR A 418 -23.98 13.98 2.37
CA TYR A 418 -22.65 13.79 1.77
C TYR A 418 -22.28 12.29 1.74
N ALA A 419 -22.54 11.56 2.83
CA ALA A 419 -22.27 10.13 2.93
C ALA A 419 -23.10 9.31 1.92
N THR A 420 -24.37 9.65 1.73
CA THR A 420 -25.23 9.01 0.72
C THR A 420 -24.75 9.28 -0.70
N LEU A 421 -24.33 10.52 -1.00
CA LEU A 421 -23.76 10.84 -2.30
C LEU A 421 -22.50 10.03 -2.60
N LEU A 422 -21.67 9.74 -1.60
CA LEU A 422 -20.49 8.89 -1.76
C LEU A 422 -20.82 7.41 -2.05
N ARG A 423 -22.06 6.96 -1.80
CA ARG A 423 -22.50 5.60 -2.16
C ARG A 423 -22.89 5.49 -3.64
N VAL A 424 -23.17 6.62 -4.30
CA VAL A 424 -23.59 6.65 -5.71
C VAL A 424 -22.41 6.40 -6.64
N PRO A 425 -22.45 5.37 -7.53
CA PRO A 425 -21.47 5.20 -8.60
C PRO A 425 -21.29 6.47 -9.44
N GLY A 426 -20.05 6.84 -9.75
CA GLY A 426 -19.75 8.04 -10.52
C GLY A 426 -19.72 9.36 -9.71
N ILE A 427 -20.02 9.34 -8.40
CA ILE A 427 -19.87 10.50 -7.51
C ILE A 427 -18.70 10.26 -6.56
N GLY A 428 -17.65 11.05 -6.66
CA GLY A 428 -16.49 11.03 -5.79
C GLY A 428 -16.53 12.10 -4.69
N PRO A 429 -15.55 12.09 -3.75
CA PRO A 429 -15.50 13.07 -2.65
C PRO A 429 -15.53 14.52 -3.10
N LYS A 430 -14.79 14.86 -4.16
CA LYS A 430 -14.77 16.22 -4.72
C LYS A 430 -16.14 16.62 -5.29
N SER A 431 -16.78 15.71 -6.05
CA SER A 431 -18.10 15.96 -6.64
C SER A 431 -19.17 16.03 -5.56
N ALA A 432 -19.18 15.13 -4.58
CA ALA A 432 -20.12 15.16 -3.45
C ALA A 432 -20.01 16.47 -2.65
N SER A 433 -18.78 16.94 -2.36
CA SER A 433 -18.55 18.21 -1.68
C SER A 433 -19.06 19.42 -2.50
N ARG A 434 -18.83 19.42 -3.82
CA ARG A 434 -19.34 20.48 -4.71
C ARG A 434 -20.86 20.49 -4.78
N ILE A 435 -21.48 19.31 -4.84
CA ILE A 435 -22.95 19.17 -4.83
C ILE A 435 -23.53 19.73 -3.53
N THR A 436 -23.01 19.28 -2.37
CA THR A 436 -23.51 19.71 -1.06
C THR A 436 -23.35 21.22 -0.83
N TYR A 437 -22.35 21.83 -1.42
CA TYR A 437 -22.14 23.28 -1.39
C TYR A 437 -23.08 24.00 -2.36
N ALA A 438 -23.07 23.60 -3.64
CA ALA A 438 -23.78 24.33 -4.70
C ALA A 438 -25.31 24.35 -4.53
N ARG A 439 -25.92 23.26 -4.03
CA ARG A 439 -27.36 23.18 -3.80
C ARG A 439 -27.88 24.16 -2.73
N GLN A 440 -27.01 24.78 -1.92
CA GLN A 440 -27.38 25.81 -0.96
C GLN A 440 -27.70 27.16 -1.66
N TYR A 441 -27.23 27.33 -2.88
CA TYR A 441 -27.34 28.59 -3.64
C TYR A 441 -28.34 28.51 -4.80
N GLY A 442 -28.82 27.32 -5.14
CA GLY A 442 -29.78 27.14 -6.22
C GLY A 442 -30.06 25.70 -6.57
N ARG A 443 -31.09 25.51 -7.43
CA ARG A 443 -31.44 24.18 -7.92
C ARG A 443 -30.38 23.67 -8.89
N LEU A 444 -30.08 22.39 -8.80
CA LEU A 444 -29.13 21.71 -9.65
C LEU A 444 -29.85 21.06 -10.86
N ASN A 445 -29.07 20.84 -11.92
CA ASN A 445 -29.46 20.02 -13.08
C ASN A 445 -28.29 19.11 -13.48
N PHE A 446 -28.51 18.20 -14.43
CA PHE A 446 -27.49 17.24 -14.85
C PHE A 446 -26.26 17.89 -15.49
N ASP A 447 -26.39 19.07 -16.15
CA ASP A 447 -25.25 19.81 -16.68
C ASP A 447 -24.40 20.39 -15.56
N ASN A 448 -25.01 20.88 -14.48
CA ASN A 448 -24.31 21.30 -13.29
C ASN A 448 -23.53 20.12 -12.67
N LEU A 449 -24.16 18.94 -12.54
CA LEU A 449 -23.51 17.74 -12.02
C LEU A 449 -22.30 17.34 -12.86
N LYS A 450 -22.42 17.38 -14.18
CA LYS A 450 -21.31 17.11 -15.11
C LYS A 450 -20.15 18.07 -14.89
N ARG A 451 -20.42 19.37 -14.78
CA ARG A 451 -19.39 20.41 -14.50
C ARG A 451 -18.75 20.25 -13.12
N MET A 452 -19.47 19.68 -12.15
CA MET A 452 -18.94 19.36 -10.82
C MET A 452 -18.07 18.11 -10.80
N GLY A 453 -17.93 17.39 -11.94
CA GLY A 453 -17.11 16.21 -12.08
C GLY A 453 -17.84 14.90 -11.76
N VAL A 454 -19.18 14.88 -11.79
CA VAL A 454 -19.95 13.64 -11.71
C VAL A 454 -19.80 12.85 -13.01
N VAL A 455 -19.45 11.57 -12.90
CA VAL A 455 -19.34 10.64 -14.04
C VAL A 455 -20.75 10.17 -14.41
N LEU A 456 -21.49 10.98 -15.18
CA LEU A 456 -22.91 10.72 -15.50
C LEU A 456 -23.14 9.40 -16.21
N LYS A 457 -22.18 8.88 -17.01
CA LYS A 457 -22.29 7.58 -17.65
C LYS A 457 -22.46 6.40 -16.68
N ARG A 458 -22.11 6.59 -15.38
CA ARG A 458 -22.34 5.64 -14.29
C ARG A 458 -23.45 6.11 -13.36
N ALA A 459 -23.47 7.42 -13.02
CA ALA A 459 -24.34 7.95 -11.99
C ALA A 459 -25.83 8.02 -12.38
N HIS A 460 -26.15 8.22 -13.66
CA HIS A 460 -27.53 8.49 -14.11
C HIS A 460 -28.53 7.35 -13.80
N TYR A 461 -28.05 6.12 -13.61
CA TYR A 461 -28.91 4.98 -13.20
C TYR A 461 -29.33 5.07 -11.74
N PHE A 462 -28.56 5.77 -10.91
CA PHE A 462 -28.65 5.73 -9.47
C PHE A 462 -29.10 7.07 -8.84
N ILE A 463 -29.35 8.11 -9.65
CA ILE A 463 -29.72 9.45 -9.12
C ILE A 463 -30.93 10.03 -9.81
N THR A 464 -31.61 10.89 -9.03
CA THR A 464 -32.52 11.93 -9.54
C THR A 464 -31.98 13.32 -9.22
N CYS A 465 -32.36 14.30 -10.01
CA CYS A 465 -32.04 15.70 -9.83
C CYS A 465 -33.30 16.52 -10.06
N GLY A 466 -33.76 17.22 -9.02
CA GLY A 466 -35.04 17.93 -9.03
C GLY A 466 -36.24 16.99 -9.25
N GLY A 467 -36.17 15.77 -8.70
CA GLY A 467 -37.20 14.74 -8.82
C GLY A 467 -37.26 14.05 -10.19
N ARG A 468 -36.30 14.28 -11.07
CA ARG A 468 -36.29 13.71 -12.45
C ARG A 468 -35.06 12.84 -12.68
N GLN A 469 -35.23 11.72 -13.40
CA GLN A 469 -34.14 10.95 -13.96
C GLN A 469 -33.58 11.63 -15.21
N MET A 470 -32.28 11.42 -15.52
CA MET A 470 -31.65 11.94 -16.73
C MET A 470 -32.26 11.31 -17.99
N TYR A 471 -32.49 10.00 -17.92
CA TYR A 471 -33.15 9.19 -18.94
C TYR A 471 -34.21 8.31 -18.29
N ARG A 472 -35.25 7.94 -19.00
CA ARG A 472 -36.23 6.93 -18.58
C ARG A 472 -35.59 5.55 -18.69
N THR A 473 -34.83 5.17 -17.68
CA THR A 473 -34.16 3.86 -17.60
C THR A 473 -34.82 3.00 -16.54
N PRO A 474 -35.03 1.70 -16.79
CA PRO A 474 -35.51 0.80 -15.77
C PRO A 474 -34.45 0.65 -14.68
N ILE A 475 -34.89 0.66 -13.42
CA ILE A 475 -34.02 0.39 -12.26
C ILE A 475 -34.07 -1.13 -12.01
N GLU A 476 -33.44 -1.86 -12.92
CA GLU A 476 -33.36 -3.33 -12.92
C GLU A 476 -31.90 -3.74 -12.92
N GLU A 477 -31.53 -4.66 -12.03
CA GLU A 477 -30.15 -5.13 -11.87
C GLU A 477 -29.54 -5.61 -13.18
N ALA A 478 -30.26 -6.51 -13.89
CA ALA A 478 -29.75 -7.09 -15.13
C ALA A 478 -29.54 -6.06 -16.25
N TYR A 479 -30.42 -5.06 -16.35
CA TYR A 479 -30.28 -3.99 -17.34
C TYR A 479 -29.08 -3.11 -17.01
N ILE A 480 -28.98 -2.61 -15.76
CA ILE A 480 -27.92 -1.69 -15.34
C ILE A 480 -26.57 -2.39 -15.39
N THR A 481 -26.48 -3.66 -14.95
CA THR A 481 -25.25 -4.47 -15.01
C THR A 481 -24.70 -4.53 -16.42
N ARG A 482 -25.55 -4.87 -17.41
CA ARG A 482 -25.13 -4.95 -18.83
C ARG A 482 -24.53 -3.64 -19.32
N GLN A 483 -25.13 -2.51 -18.95
CA GLN A 483 -24.64 -1.19 -19.35
C GLN A 483 -23.33 -0.83 -18.66
N LEU A 484 -23.20 -1.10 -17.37
CA LEU A 484 -22.00 -0.79 -16.60
C LEU A 484 -20.81 -1.66 -17.02
N VAL A 485 -21.01 -2.94 -17.31
CA VAL A 485 -19.96 -3.83 -17.83
C VAL A 485 -19.39 -3.28 -19.14
N GLN A 486 -20.22 -2.75 -20.03
CA GLN A 486 -19.73 -2.12 -21.27
C GLN A 486 -18.88 -0.86 -21.00
N VAL A 487 -19.23 -0.10 -19.97
CA VAL A 487 -18.45 1.08 -19.56
C VAL A 487 -17.09 0.68 -19.00
N ASP A 488 -17.04 -0.38 -18.20
CA ASP A 488 -15.84 -0.83 -17.50
C ASP A 488 -14.93 -1.75 -18.35
N ALA A 489 -15.46 -2.33 -19.44
CA ALA A 489 -14.74 -3.28 -20.28
C ALA A 489 -13.43 -2.72 -20.85
N LYS A 490 -13.40 -1.45 -21.26
CA LYS A 490 -12.19 -0.81 -21.79
C LYS A 490 -11.10 -0.67 -20.72
N ASP A 491 -11.48 -0.34 -19.52
CA ASP A 491 -10.55 -0.16 -18.40
C ASP A 491 -9.99 -1.53 -17.96
N SER A 492 -10.86 -2.54 -17.84
CA SER A 492 -10.46 -3.92 -17.53
C SER A 492 -9.56 -4.52 -18.62
N TRP A 493 -9.85 -4.27 -19.90
CA TRP A 493 -9.01 -4.71 -21.01
C TRP A 493 -7.61 -4.11 -20.96
N LYS A 494 -7.49 -2.81 -20.66
CA LYS A 494 -6.20 -2.14 -20.48
C LYS A 494 -5.38 -2.77 -19.35
N VAL A 495 -6.03 -3.09 -18.22
CA VAL A 495 -5.36 -3.75 -17.09
C VAL A 495 -4.80 -5.12 -17.49
N GLN A 496 -5.59 -5.93 -18.20
CA GLN A 496 -5.18 -7.28 -18.61
C GLN A 496 -4.11 -7.29 -19.70
N HIS A 497 -4.11 -6.27 -20.58
CA HIS A 497 -3.23 -6.20 -21.75
C HIS A 497 -2.19 -5.07 -21.65
N SER A 498 -1.94 -4.55 -20.45
CA SER A 498 -0.84 -3.65 -20.24
C SER A 498 0.47 -4.40 -20.50
N ASN A 499 1.13 -4.07 -21.61
CA ASN A 499 2.49 -4.58 -21.92
C ASN A 499 3.56 -4.03 -20.97
N GLU A 500 3.19 -3.17 -20.05
CA GLU A 500 4.02 -2.70 -18.97
C GLU A 500 4.04 -3.79 -17.91
N SER A 501 5.02 -4.66 -18.02
CA SER A 501 5.31 -5.68 -17.04
C SER A 501 5.29 -5.05 -15.64
N TYR A 502 4.19 -5.30 -14.90
CA TYR A 502 4.13 -5.15 -13.46
C TYR A 502 4.31 -3.74 -12.89
N SER A 503 3.91 -2.71 -13.64
CA SER A 503 3.74 -1.38 -13.06
C SER A 503 2.47 -1.37 -12.22
N GLN A 504 2.57 -0.88 -11.00
CA GLN A 504 1.39 -0.65 -10.17
C GLN A 504 0.47 0.35 -10.87
N ILE A 505 -0.68 -0.12 -11.32
CA ILE A 505 -1.68 0.71 -11.99
C ILE A 505 -2.24 1.68 -10.95
N THR A 506 -2.16 2.96 -11.22
CA THR A 506 -2.70 4.02 -10.37
C THR A 506 -4.11 4.39 -10.81
N LEU A 507 -4.88 5.01 -9.93
CA LEU A 507 -6.21 5.51 -10.29
C LEU A 507 -6.17 6.62 -11.37
N ALA A 508 -5.03 7.29 -11.54
CA ALA A 508 -4.82 8.24 -12.63
C ALA A 508 -4.81 7.54 -14.00
N ASP A 509 -4.32 6.31 -14.09
CA ASP A 509 -4.32 5.50 -15.32
C ASP A 509 -5.76 5.15 -15.77
N PHE A 510 -6.73 5.27 -14.85
CA PHE A 510 -8.15 5.03 -15.09
C PHE A 510 -8.98 6.32 -15.22
N GLY A 511 -8.35 7.48 -15.32
CA GLY A 511 -9.05 8.76 -15.42
C GLY A 511 -9.87 9.11 -14.17
N ILE A 512 -9.52 8.56 -13.02
CA ILE A 512 -10.11 8.84 -11.71
C ILE A 512 -9.11 9.72 -10.95
N GLY A 513 -8.96 10.95 -11.38
CA GLY A 513 -8.16 12.00 -10.77
C GLY A 513 -9.02 13.09 -10.12
#